data_475899941b2642816d90df229ed7c3e8
#
_entry.id   475899941b2642816d90df229ed7c3e8
#
_cell.length_a   1.000
_cell.length_b   1.000
_cell.length_c   1.000
_cell.angle_alpha   90.00
_cell.angle_beta   90.00
_cell.angle_gamma   90.00
#
_symmetry.space_group_name_H-M   'P 1'
#
loop_
_entity.id
_entity.type
_entity.pdbx_description
1 polymer ?
#
loop_
_entity_poly.entity_id
_entity_poly.type
_entity_poly.pdbx_seq_one_letter_code
_entity_poly.pdbx_strand_id
1 'polypeptide(L)'
;LQPINTLPVQPSLGERRPAYLTAADSLTPAFNEYAELFVNDGLGLYGSGIVGENGTMGDELIVNGLYGTFAFSLGQYYEQTDGFRENDDIEQRIYDVFAQYSPSPAFSLQAEYRFNEAETGDIGARIDHAVYSPTYRQETERETVRVGARYSPASVWDVLVSGIYQDYTEDAIDESPVENPFPGAAVEGAGSTEAYIGEGQVIAQFGWLDAIAGAGYLNSERNDSAVFDFGPFGPFPGPIVSVDEDREEHLNAYAYTHIDLPGAIQLTTGLSGNRHDAEIRDLNRLNPKAGLTWQPAAGTTIRAAAFRTTSRILLSDLTLEPTHVAGFQQFYDDPVGSEAVRYGIGIDQRVGHCLMAGAEISRRDREIPAEQSAPDGSSTVNIFEVESTTGRAYAYCTPLRRLALTTEYAYRQDEPQQENTPIATQLETHRVELGASLFLPVGLTPRIRTTYIDQDGEFFDMMAGGFTGRGDEFWVVDAALGYHLPRRIGTFSIELRNVFDEEFNYQEYDPLNSVVSEGRMLLAKFTAAF
;
A
#
# COMPACT_ATOMS: atom_id res chain seq x y z
N LEU A 1 7.45 -6.88 -18.93
CA LEU A 1 8.28 -5.67 -19.06
C LEU A 1 7.64 -4.60 -18.21
N GLN A 2 8.37 -4.11 -17.25
CA GLN A 2 7.92 -2.99 -16.44
C GLN A 2 8.08 -1.71 -17.25
N PRO A 3 7.04 -0.89 -17.45
CA PRO A 3 7.19 0.38 -18.14
C PRO A 3 8.07 1.32 -17.30
N ILE A 4 8.97 2.02 -17.98
CA ILE A 4 9.74 3.10 -17.35
C ILE A 4 8.77 4.26 -17.15
N ASN A 5 8.60 4.70 -15.90
CA ASN A 5 7.73 5.82 -15.60
C ASN A 5 8.40 7.14 -16.01
N THR A 6 7.75 7.87 -16.89
CA THR A 6 8.19 9.18 -17.39
C THR A 6 7.32 10.33 -16.89
N LEU A 7 6.41 10.08 -15.96
CA LEU A 7 5.58 11.12 -15.32
C LEU A 7 6.16 11.47 -13.95
N PRO A 8 6.59 12.70 -13.72
CA PRO A 8 7.15 13.13 -12.45
C PRO A 8 6.08 13.28 -11.35
N VAL A 9 4.84 13.56 -11.72
CA VAL A 9 3.68 13.61 -10.83
C VAL A 9 2.57 12.80 -11.46
N GLN A 10 1.94 11.92 -10.70
CA GLN A 10 0.79 11.12 -11.15
C GLN A 10 -0.44 11.57 -10.39
N PRO A 11 -1.51 12.00 -11.09
CA PRO A 11 -2.78 12.23 -10.44
C PRO A 11 -3.35 10.87 -10.00
N SER A 12 -3.34 10.62 -8.72
CA SER A 12 -3.87 9.39 -8.14
C SER A 12 -4.78 9.75 -6.99
N LEU A 13 -6.06 9.40 -7.08
CA LEU A 13 -6.95 9.36 -5.91
C LEU A 13 -6.69 8.12 -5.05
N GLY A 14 -5.72 7.28 -5.45
CA GLY A 14 -5.41 5.99 -4.86
C GLY A 14 -4.39 6.01 -3.72
N GLU A 15 -4.42 6.96 -2.80
CA GLU A 15 -3.93 6.65 -1.47
C GLU A 15 -4.83 5.56 -0.90
N ARG A 16 -4.25 4.65 -0.10
CA ARG A 16 -4.91 3.48 0.47
C ARG A 16 -6.39 3.74 0.73
N ARG A 17 -7.23 3.18 -0.13
CA ARG A 17 -8.68 3.24 0.04
C ARG A 17 -9.08 2.02 0.85
N PRO A 18 -10.01 2.14 1.79
CA PRO A 18 -10.61 0.98 2.42
C PRO A 18 -11.07 -0.04 1.39
N ALA A 19 -10.88 -1.32 1.67
CA ALA A 19 -11.17 -2.42 0.75
C ALA A 19 -12.64 -2.51 0.29
N TYR A 20 -13.53 -1.77 0.93
CA TYR A 20 -14.94 -1.70 0.54
C TYR A 20 -15.14 -1.19 -0.90
N LEU A 21 -14.23 -0.36 -1.40
CA LEU A 21 -14.36 0.26 -2.73
C LEU A 21 -13.42 -0.32 -3.77
N THR A 22 -12.35 -0.95 -3.36
CA THR A 22 -11.40 -1.58 -4.28
C THR A 22 -11.19 -3.03 -3.87
N ALA A 23 -11.20 -3.96 -4.82
CA ALA A 23 -10.69 -5.30 -4.59
C ALA A 23 -9.15 -5.22 -4.56
N ALA A 24 -8.60 -4.49 -3.58
CA ALA A 24 -7.17 -4.38 -3.40
C ALA A 24 -6.64 -5.69 -2.84
N ASP A 25 -5.59 -6.20 -3.46
CA ASP A 25 -4.84 -7.34 -2.94
C ASP A 25 -3.87 -6.80 -1.90
N SER A 26 -4.05 -7.16 -0.63
CA SER A 26 -3.19 -6.74 0.50
C SER A 26 -1.72 -7.14 0.34
N LEU A 27 -1.42 -8.04 -0.59
CA LEU A 27 -0.06 -8.45 -0.93
C LEU A 27 0.59 -7.59 -2.00
N THR A 28 -0.17 -6.70 -2.65
CA THR A 28 0.38 -5.74 -3.61
C THR A 28 0.80 -4.47 -2.88
N PRO A 29 2.09 -4.14 -2.87
CA PRO A 29 2.53 -2.84 -2.34
C PRO A 29 1.88 -1.72 -3.15
N ALA A 30 1.33 -0.73 -2.46
CA ALA A 30 0.65 0.42 -3.06
C ALA A 30 1.64 1.42 -3.65
N PHE A 31 2.38 1.05 -4.71
CA PHE A 31 3.35 1.94 -5.33
C PHE A 31 3.02 2.23 -6.79
N ASN A 32 2.98 3.53 -7.13
CA ASN A 32 3.03 4.12 -8.48
C ASN A 32 2.31 3.31 -9.56
N GLU A 33 1.00 3.18 -9.47
CA GLU A 33 0.23 2.71 -10.61
C GLU A 33 0.23 3.78 -11.71
N TYR A 34 0.83 3.44 -12.83
CA TYR A 34 0.83 4.28 -14.02
C TYR A 34 -0.53 4.23 -14.70
N ALA A 35 -1.24 5.35 -14.73
CA ALA A 35 -2.47 5.51 -15.51
C ALA A 35 -2.37 6.71 -16.47
N GLU A 36 -2.55 6.46 -17.77
CA GLU A 36 -2.75 7.55 -18.73
C GLU A 36 -4.17 8.10 -18.60
N LEU A 37 -4.32 9.24 -17.93
CA LEU A 37 -5.63 9.90 -17.74
C LEU A 37 -6.04 10.78 -18.92
N PHE A 38 -5.08 11.29 -19.68
CA PHE A 38 -5.32 12.32 -20.69
C PHE A 38 -4.92 11.82 -22.10
N VAL A 39 -5.80 11.05 -22.73
CA VAL A 39 -5.53 10.43 -24.04
C VAL A 39 -6.15 11.21 -25.20
N ASN A 40 -7.28 11.86 -24.98
CA ASN A 40 -8.03 12.58 -26.01
C ASN A 40 -8.46 13.98 -25.52
N ASP A 41 -8.46 14.95 -26.45
CA ASP A 41 -9.04 16.27 -26.18
C ASP A 41 -10.52 16.14 -25.80
N GLY A 42 -10.94 16.77 -24.74
CA GLY A 42 -12.30 16.77 -24.24
C GLY A 42 -12.41 16.90 -22.73
N LEU A 43 -13.62 16.89 -22.26
CA LEU A 43 -13.98 16.84 -20.84
C LEU A 43 -14.43 15.41 -20.50
N GLY A 44 -13.91 14.84 -19.46
CA GLY A 44 -14.36 13.58 -18.87
C GLY A 44 -14.98 13.81 -17.49
N LEU A 45 -16.02 13.07 -17.21
CA LEU A 45 -16.67 13.02 -15.90
C LEU A 45 -16.77 11.58 -15.44
N TYR A 46 -16.24 11.29 -14.28
CA TYR A 46 -16.38 10.00 -13.61
C TYR A 46 -17.07 10.24 -12.26
N GLY A 47 -18.06 9.41 -11.95
CA GLY A 47 -18.72 9.42 -10.67
C GLY A 47 -19.00 8.01 -10.20
N SER A 48 -18.80 7.73 -8.94
CA SER A 48 -19.23 6.51 -8.28
C SER A 48 -19.88 6.81 -6.95
N GLY A 49 -20.82 5.95 -6.53
CA GLY A 49 -21.44 6.01 -5.22
C GLY A 49 -21.64 4.60 -4.69
N ILE A 50 -21.54 4.45 -3.38
CA ILE A 50 -21.75 3.21 -2.65
C ILE A 50 -22.67 3.47 -1.46
N VAL A 51 -23.55 2.52 -1.20
CA VAL A 51 -24.35 2.47 0.02
C VAL A 51 -24.44 1.03 0.50
N GLY A 52 -24.49 0.82 1.80
CA GLY A 52 -24.52 -0.52 2.35
C GLY A 52 -25.04 -0.61 3.78
N GLU A 53 -24.92 -1.78 4.35
CA GLU A 53 -25.17 -2.04 5.77
C GLU A 53 -24.12 -1.33 6.64
N ASN A 54 -24.31 -1.33 7.95
CA ASN A 54 -23.41 -0.72 8.93
C ASN A 54 -23.12 0.76 8.63
N GLY A 55 -24.15 1.55 8.27
CA GLY A 55 -23.96 2.96 7.96
C GLY A 55 -23.08 3.26 6.76
N THR A 56 -22.65 2.23 6.00
CA THR A 56 -21.71 2.41 4.90
C THR A 56 -22.28 3.24 3.78
N MET A 57 -21.64 4.36 3.50
CA MET A 57 -21.91 5.18 2.32
C MET A 57 -20.64 5.88 1.84
N GLY A 58 -20.57 6.15 0.55
CA GLY A 58 -19.45 6.89 -0.02
C GLY A 58 -19.74 7.34 -1.44
N ASP A 59 -18.97 8.32 -1.88
CA ASP A 59 -18.99 8.80 -3.25
C ASP A 59 -17.62 9.23 -3.74
N GLU A 60 -17.45 9.20 -5.04
CA GLU A 60 -16.26 9.69 -5.72
C GLU A 60 -16.70 10.45 -6.98
N LEU A 61 -16.16 11.64 -7.16
CA LEU A 61 -16.39 12.46 -8.33
C LEU A 61 -15.06 12.94 -8.88
N ILE A 62 -14.81 12.67 -10.18
CA ILE A 62 -13.63 13.15 -10.88
C ILE A 62 -14.09 13.88 -12.13
N VAL A 63 -13.62 15.12 -12.27
CA VAL A 63 -13.77 15.91 -13.50
C VAL A 63 -12.38 16.09 -14.07
N ASN A 64 -12.14 15.60 -15.27
CA ASN A 64 -10.87 15.76 -15.94
C ASN A 64 -11.04 16.35 -17.34
N GLY A 65 -9.99 16.94 -17.88
CA GLY A 65 -10.04 17.52 -19.21
C GLY A 65 -8.66 17.67 -19.83
N LEU A 66 -8.62 17.52 -21.16
CA LEU A 66 -7.47 17.83 -22.01
C LEU A 66 -7.89 18.81 -23.09
N TYR A 67 -7.20 19.93 -23.19
CA TYR A 67 -7.41 20.98 -24.18
C TYR A 67 -6.07 21.41 -24.78
N GLY A 68 -5.69 20.74 -25.87
CA GLY A 68 -4.42 20.98 -26.55
C GLY A 68 -3.21 20.72 -25.64
N THR A 69 -2.64 21.81 -25.07
CA THR A 69 -1.43 21.74 -24.23
C THR A 69 -1.72 21.72 -22.74
N PHE A 70 -2.96 21.83 -22.33
CA PHE A 70 -3.36 21.91 -20.94
C PHE A 70 -4.28 20.74 -20.55
N ALA A 71 -3.93 20.05 -19.47
CA ALA A 71 -4.75 19.01 -18.87
C ALA A 71 -4.99 19.31 -17.39
N PHE A 72 -6.14 18.88 -16.88
CA PHE A 72 -6.46 19.01 -15.45
C PHE A 72 -7.30 17.84 -14.96
N SER A 73 -7.25 17.59 -13.66
CA SER A 73 -8.16 16.71 -12.93
C SER A 73 -8.56 17.37 -11.62
N LEU A 74 -9.85 17.28 -11.30
CA LEU A 74 -10.42 17.68 -10.02
C LEU A 74 -11.12 16.47 -9.44
N GLY A 75 -10.73 16.04 -8.26
CA GLY A 75 -11.24 14.85 -7.59
C GLY A 75 -11.81 15.18 -6.21
N GLN A 76 -12.86 14.48 -5.84
CA GLN A 76 -13.43 14.44 -4.51
C GLN A 76 -13.78 12.99 -4.19
N TYR A 77 -13.51 12.58 -2.96
CA TYR A 77 -13.85 11.29 -2.42
C TYR A 77 -14.36 11.45 -1.00
N TYR A 78 -15.42 10.71 -0.67
CA TYR A 78 -15.98 10.60 0.66
C TYR A 78 -16.34 9.15 0.94
N GLU A 79 -16.09 8.70 2.16
CA GLU A 79 -16.52 7.39 2.65
C GLU A 79 -16.77 7.47 4.15
N GLN A 80 -17.82 6.76 4.59
CA GLN A 80 -18.04 6.44 6.00
C GLN A 80 -18.58 5.03 6.16
N THR A 81 -18.32 4.42 7.31
CA THR A 81 -18.89 3.15 7.76
C THR A 81 -18.85 3.09 9.28
N ASP A 82 -19.85 2.43 9.89
CA ASP A 82 -19.85 2.15 11.34
C ASP A 82 -19.03 0.88 11.68
N GLY A 83 -18.49 0.18 10.65
CA GLY A 83 -17.71 -1.05 10.84
C GLY A 83 -18.55 -2.26 11.23
N PHE A 84 -17.89 -3.30 11.78
CA PHE A 84 -18.51 -4.57 12.15
C PHE A 84 -18.65 -4.77 13.67
N ARG A 85 -17.95 -3.98 14.46
CA ARG A 85 -17.96 -4.02 15.92
C ARG A 85 -18.11 -2.62 16.50
N GLU A 86 -18.26 -2.54 17.82
CA GLU A 86 -18.28 -1.27 18.52
C GLU A 86 -16.95 -0.52 18.33
N ASN A 87 -17.02 0.75 17.99
CA ASN A 87 -15.87 1.62 17.76
C ASN A 87 -14.92 1.21 16.61
N ASP A 88 -15.49 0.65 15.53
CA ASP A 88 -14.78 0.22 14.32
C ASP A 88 -15.16 1.11 13.12
N ASP A 89 -15.54 2.35 13.41
CA ASP A 89 -16.00 3.30 12.43
C ASP A 89 -14.85 4.03 11.74
N ILE A 90 -15.10 4.39 10.47
CA ILE A 90 -14.19 5.18 9.63
C ILE A 90 -15.01 6.27 8.94
N GLU A 91 -14.50 7.49 8.94
CA GLU A 91 -14.91 8.56 8.03
C GLU A 91 -13.68 9.14 7.34
N GLN A 92 -13.70 9.23 5.99
CA GLN A 92 -12.59 9.75 5.21
C GLN A 92 -13.07 10.71 4.13
N ARG A 93 -12.32 11.81 3.92
CA ARG A 93 -12.54 12.80 2.87
C ARG A 93 -11.23 13.10 2.16
N ILE A 94 -11.27 13.08 0.82
CA ILE A 94 -10.10 13.42 0.00
C ILE A 94 -10.53 14.43 -1.07
N TYR A 95 -9.74 15.49 -1.23
CA TYR A 95 -9.86 16.46 -2.32
C TYR A 95 -8.55 16.52 -3.08
N ASP A 96 -8.63 16.49 -4.40
CA ASP A 96 -7.47 16.48 -5.29
C ASP A 96 -7.64 17.49 -6.43
N VAL A 97 -6.60 18.25 -6.71
CA VAL A 97 -6.53 19.18 -7.82
C VAL A 97 -5.21 18.98 -8.55
N PHE A 98 -5.27 18.53 -9.77
CA PHE A 98 -4.10 18.31 -10.63
C PHE A 98 -4.17 19.18 -11.88
N ALA A 99 -3.03 19.71 -12.32
CA ALA A 99 -2.87 20.45 -13.56
C ALA A 99 -1.57 20.05 -14.27
N GLN A 100 -1.64 19.95 -15.59
CA GLN A 100 -0.49 19.70 -16.47
C GLN A 100 -0.48 20.69 -17.61
N TYR A 101 0.69 21.23 -17.90
CA TYR A 101 0.94 22.09 -19.04
C TYR A 101 2.07 21.52 -19.91
N SER A 102 1.75 21.14 -21.16
CA SER A 102 2.66 20.50 -22.09
C SER A 102 2.77 21.35 -23.37
N PRO A 103 3.54 22.47 -23.36
CA PRO A 103 3.66 23.37 -24.51
C PRO A 103 4.29 22.73 -25.73
N SER A 104 5.01 21.63 -25.55
CA SER A 104 5.57 20.82 -26.64
C SER A 104 5.69 19.36 -26.19
N PRO A 105 5.83 18.40 -27.10
CA PRO A 105 6.10 17.00 -26.74
C PRO A 105 7.39 16.80 -25.94
N ALA A 106 8.32 17.76 -26.01
CA ALA A 106 9.60 17.71 -25.32
C ALA A 106 9.57 18.29 -23.91
N PHE A 107 8.50 18.97 -23.50
CA PHE A 107 8.46 19.63 -22.20
C PHE A 107 7.07 19.60 -21.58
N SER A 108 6.97 19.19 -20.32
CA SER A 108 5.75 19.30 -19.51
C SER A 108 6.05 19.74 -18.08
N LEU A 109 5.11 20.49 -17.51
CA LEU A 109 5.04 20.88 -16.11
C LEU A 109 3.78 20.28 -15.51
N GLN A 110 3.87 19.87 -14.25
CA GLN A 110 2.78 19.27 -13.49
C GLN A 110 2.74 19.85 -12.09
N ALA A 111 1.54 20.04 -11.57
CA ALA A 111 1.30 20.45 -10.19
C ALA A 111 0.05 19.75 -9.65
N GLU A 112 0.08 19.39 -8.38
CA GLU A 112 -1.03 18.76 -7.67
C GLU A 112 -1.10 19.31 -6.25
N TYR A 113 -2.31 19.52 -5.76
CA TYR A 113 -2.63 19.72 -4.35
C TYR A 113 -3.62 18.67 -3.92
N ARG A 114 -3.38 18.06 -2.77
CA ARG A 114 -4.23 17.05 -2.19
C ARG A 114 -4.42 17.29 -0.71
N PHE A 115 -5.66 17.18 -0.27
CA PHE A 115 -6.07 17.19 1.12
C PHE A 115 -6.75 15.85 1.45
N ASN A 116 -6.35 15.24 2.56
CA ASN A 116 -6.93 14.00 3.07
C ASN A 116 -7.15 14.15 4.57
N GLU A 117 -8.38 13.95 5.01
CA GLU A 117 -8.83 13.95 6.40
C GLU A 117 -9.46 12.59 6.70
N ALA A 118 -9.11 11.98 7.82
CA ALA A 118 -9.74 10.74 8.25
C ALA A 118 -9.93 10.72 9.77
N GLU A 119 -11.12 10.29 10.19
CA GLU A 119 -11.48 9.99 11.57
C GLU A 119 -11.72 8.48 11.69
N THR A 120 -11.13 7.83 12.68
CA THR A 120 -11.29 6.39 12.90
C THR A 120 -11.48 6.06 14.37
N GLY A 121 -12.25 5.00 14.62
CA GLY A 121 -12.21 4.28 15.87
C GLY A 121 -11.05 3.28 15.93
N ASP A 122 -11.18 2.25 16.73
CA ASP A 122 -10.21 1.13 16.81
C ASP A 122 -10.45 0.13 15.66
N ILE A 123 -10.00 0.49 14.45
CA ILE A 123 -10.15 -0.30 13.21
C ILE A 123 -9.15 -1.45 13.06
N GLY A 124 -8.27 -1.63 14.04
CA GLY A 124 -7.24 -2.67 13.98
C GLY A 124 -7.86 -4.07 14.07
N ALA A 125 -7.90 -4.83 12.98
CA ALA A 125 -8.25 -6.24 13.02
C ALA A 125 -7.17 -7.03 13.78
N ARG A 126 -7.54 -7.59 14.93
CA ARG A 126 -6.68 -8.40 15.80
C ARG A 126 -7.12 -9.85 15.74
N ILE A 127 -6.19 -10.78 15.98
CA ILE A 127 -6.50 -12.21 16.05
C ILE A 127 -7.50 -12.56 17.17
N ASP A 128 -7.73 -11.66 18.09
CA ASP A 128 -8.77 -11.75 19.13
C ASP A 128 -9.71 -10.56 18.97
N HIS A 129 -10.84 -10.78 18.31
CA HIS A 129 -11.86 -9.76 18.06
C HIS A 129 -12.46 -9.15 19.35
N ALA A 130 -12.33 -9.83 20.50
CA ALA A 130 -12.79 -9.31 21.77
C ALA A 130 -11.86 -8.25 22.36
N VAL A 131 -10.66 -8.09 21.82
CA VAL A 131 -9.66 -7.15 22.30
C VAL A 131 -9.70 -5.89 21.43
N TYR A 132 -10.50 -4.92 21.80
CA TYR A 132 -10.58 -3.60 21.16
C TYR A 132 -10.82 -2.51 22.21
N SER A 133 -10.41 -1.27 21.92
CA SER A 133 -10.74 -0.13 22.75
C SER A 133 -12.08 0.49 22.34
N PRO A 134 -13.07 0.52 23.25
CA PRO A 134 -14.35 1.16 22.95
C PRO A 134 -14.27 2.69 22.91
N THR A 135 -13.16 3.29 23.31
CA THR A 135 -12.99 4.75 23.48
C THR A 135 -11.86 5.34 22.62
N TYR A 136 -11.11 4.51 21.91
CA TYR A 136 -10.07 5.00 21.01
C TYR A 136 -10.67 5.83 19.89
N ARG A 137 -10.10 7.01 19.66
CA ARG A 137 -10.40 7.89 18.52
C ARG A 137 -9.11 8.43 17.96
N GLN A 138 -9.02 8.45 16.64
CA GLN A 138 -7.90 9.02 15.91
C GLN A 138 -8.42 9.92 14.81
N GLU A 139 -7.88 11.13 14.74
CA GLU A 139 -8.10 12.09 13.66
C GLU A 139 -6.78 12.35 12.97
N THR A 140 -6.77 12.32 11.64
CA THR A 140 -5.60 12.59 10.83
C THR A 140 -5.92 13.57 9.73
N GLU A 141 -5.06 14.58 9.56
CA GLU A 141 -5.11 15.49 8.42
C GLU A 141 -3.79 15.42 7.64
N ARG A 142 -3.88 15.44 6.32
CA ARG A 142 -2.72 15.44 5.44
C ARG A 142 -2.91 16.38 4.28
N GLU A 143 -2.05 17.38 4.20
CA GLU A 143 -1.93 18.27 3.06
C GLU A 143 -0.68 17.93 2.24
N THR A 144 -0.82 17.79 0.93
CA THR A 144 0.28 17.47 0.04
C THR A 144 0.28 18.38 -1.17
N VAL A 145 1.44 18.99 -1.45
CA VAL A 145 1.71 19.74 -2.68
C VAL A 145 2.78 19.00 -3.46
N ARG A 146 2.51 18.69 -4.73
CA ARG A 146 3.46 18.03 -5.64
C ARG A 146 3.67 18.89 -6.87
N VAL A 147 4.92 19.03 -7.28
CA VAL A 147 5.30 19.72 -8.52
C VAL A 147 6.28 18.86 -9.28
N GLY A 148 6.19 18.87 -10.60
CA GLY A 148 7.07 18.07 -11.42
C GLY A 148 7.32 18.70 -12.80
N ALA A 149 8.47 18.40 -13.38
CA ALA A 149 8.81 18.79 -14.73
C ALA A 149 9.45 17.62 -15.47
N ARG A 150 9.11 17.47 -16.74
CA ARG A 150 9.76 16.56 -17.69
C ARG A 150 10.33 17.36 -18.83
N TYR A 151 11.57 17.05 -19.21
CA TYR A 151 12.23 17.60 -20.39
C TYR A 151 12.87 16.47 -21.21
N SER A 152 12.41 16.31 -22.47
CA SER A 152 12.86 15.30 -23.42
C SER A 152 13.58 15.97 -24.58
N PRO A 153 14.88 16.33 -24.44
CA PRO A 153 15.63 17.06 -25.48
C PRO A 153 15.81 16.27 -26.78
N ALA A 154 15.73 14.95 -26.71
CA ALA A 154 15.76 14.03 -27.83
C ALA A 154 14.96 12.77 -27.48
N SER A 155 14.58 11.99 -28.50
CA SER A 155 13.76 10.77 -28.31
C SER A 155 14.39 9.68 -27.45
N VAL A 156 15.68 9.80 -27.14
CA VAL A 156 16.44 8.85 -26.30
C VAL A 156 16.71 9.38 -24.91
N TRP A 157 16.31 10.62 -24.58
CA TRP A 157 16.60 11.23 -23.28
C TRP A 157 15.35 11.81 -22.64
N ASP A 158 15.12 11.46 -21.39
CA ASP A 158 14.17 12.12 -20.51
C ASP A 158 14.87 12.60 -19.24
N VAL A 159 14.58 13.82 -18.86
CA VAL A 159 15.01 14.43 -17.59
C VAL A 159 13.75 14.71 -16.79
N LEU A 160 13.67 14.18 -15.58
CA LEU A 160 12.55 14.34 -14.66
C LEU A 160 13.02 15.07 -13.41
N VAL A 161 12.18 15.97 -12.90
CA VAL A 161 12.38 16.61 -11.60
C VAL A 161 11.04 16.58 -10.88
N SER A 162 11.05 16.21 -9.62
CA SER A 162 9.87 16.17 -8.74
C SER A 162 10.19 16.85 -7.41
N GLY A 163 9.23 17.59 -6.87
CA GLY A 163 9.26 18.13 -5.53
C GLY A 163 7.93 17.87 -4.85
N ILE A 164 7.96 17.42 -3.59
CA ILE A 164 6.77 17.13 -2.77
C ILE A 164 6.97 17.82 -1.42
N TYR A 165 5.95 18.53 -0.98
CA TYR A 165 5.80 19.03 0.38
C TYR A 165 4.59 18.36 0.99
N GLN A 166 4.70 17.93 2.25
CA GLN A 166 3.60 17.32 3.00
C GLN A 166 3.59 17.86 4.41
N ASP A 167 2.40 18.23 4.86
CA ASP A 167 2.05 18.53 6.25
C ASP A 167 1.07 17.45 6.72
N TYR A 168 1.36 16.82 7.85
CA TYR A 168 0.56 15.74 8.43
C TYR A 168 0.39 15.98 9.91
N THR A 169 -0.85 15.94 10.38
CA THR A 169 -1.19 15.98 11.80
C THR A 169 -1.98 14.74 12.19
N GLU A 170 -1.80 14.31 13.42
CA GLU A 170 -2.46 13.16 14.01
C GLU A 170 -2.78 13.46 15.47
N ASP A 171 -4.05 13.36 15.83
CA ASP A 171 -4.54 13.43 17.21
C ASP A 171 -5.20 12.11 17.56
N ALA A 172 -4.85 11.53 18.71
CA ALA A 172 -5.42 10.28 19.20
C ALA A 172 -5.77 10.38 20.68
N ILE A 173 -6.92 9.84 21.06
CA ILE A 173 -7.35 9.74 22.44
C ILE A 173 -7.90 8.35 22.73
N ASP A 174 -7.57 7.80 23.89
CA ASP A 174 -8.17 6.57 24.42
C ASP A 174 -8.43 6.73 25.92
N GLU A 175 -9.70 6.84 26.29
CA GLU A 175 -10.12 7.00 27.71
C GLU A 175 -10.14 5.68 28.49
N SER A 176 -9.96 4.53 27.81
CA SER A 176 -9.97 3.20 28.43
C SER A 176 -9.10 2.22 27.63
N PRO A 177 -7.79 2.49 27.53
CA PRO A 177 -6.91 1.68 26.70
C PRO A 177 -6.89 0.23 27.19
N VAL A 178 -7.12 -0.69 26.25
CA VAL A 178 -7.20 -2.14 26.51
C VAL A 178 -5.89 -2.67 27.11
N GLU A 179 -4.79 -2.08 26.72
CA GLU A 179 -3.46 -2.48 27.18
C GLU A 179 -3.13 -2.01 28.59
N ASN A 180 -3.97 -1.15 29.19
CA ASN A 180 -3.75 -0.64 30.54
C ASN A 180 -4.71 -1.28 31.54
N PRO A 181 -4.22 -2.12 32.48
CA PRO A 181 -5.05 -2.81 33.47
C PRO A 181 -5.60 -1.91 34.56
N PHE A 182 -5.26 -0.62 34.59
CA PHE A 182 -5.65 0.29 35.68
C PHE A 182 -6.97 0.99 35.34
N PRO A 183 -8.03 0.85 36.16
CA PRO A 183 -9.30 1.54 35.94
C PRO A 183 -9.14 3.06 35.95
N GLY A 184 -9.69 3.70 34.91
CA GLY A 184 -9.59 5.15 34.70
C GLY A 184 -8.27 5.61 34.12
N ALA A 185 -7.54 4.71 33.49
CA ALA A 185 -6.40 5.08 32.67
C ALA A 185 -6.86 5.73 31.36
N ALA A 186 -6.07 6.67 30.86
CA ALA A 186 -6.28 7.31 29.57
C ALA A 186 -4.94 7.59 28.88
N VAL A 187 -4.97 7.61 27.55
CA VAL A 187 -3.86 8.01 26.70
C VAL A 187 -4.35 9.07 25.73
N GLU A 188 -3.61 10.17 25.64
CA GLU A 188 -3.84 11.24 24.67
C GLU A 188 -2.53 11.48 23.93
N GLY A 189 -2.55 11.47 22.61
CA GLY A 189 -1.40 11.69 21.74
C GLY A 189 -1.70 12.74 20.71
N ALA A 190 -0.72 13.59 20.39
CA ALA A 190 -0.78 14.53 19.30
C ALA A 190 0.56 14.52 18.58
N GLY A 191 0.53 14.42 17.26
CA GLY A 191 1.70 14.41 16.40
C GLY A 191 1.57 15.38 15.22
N SER A 192 2.68 16.00 14.83
CA SER A 192 2.74 16.77 13.61
C SER A 192 4.04 16.46 12.85
N THR A 193 3.95 16.36 11.52
CA THR A 193 5.11 16.08 10.67
C THR A 193 5.09 17.01 9.47
N GLU A 194 6.10 17.84 9.33
CA GLU A 194 6.38 18.60 8.12
C GLU A 194 7.52 17.94 7.34
N ALA A 195 7.28 17.64 6.06
CA ALA A 195 8.30 16.98 5.25
C ALA A 195 8.35 17.53 3.83
N TYR A 196 9.54 17.54 3.25
CA TYR A 196 9.73 17.83 1.83
C TYR A 196 10.76 16.91 1.20
N ILE A 197 10.49 16.52 -0.04
CA ILE A 197 11.41 15.72 -0.86
C ILE A 197 11.61 16.40 -2.21
N GLY A 198 12.83 16.40 -2.68
CA GLY A 198 13.19 16.80 -4.04
C GLY A 198 13.93 15.66 -4.73
N GLU A 199 13.50 15.26 -5.93
CA GLU A 199 14.13 14.21 -6.71
C GLU A 199 14.41 14.68 -8.13
N GLY A 200 15.54 14.20 -8.69
CA GLY A 200 15.89 14.40 -10.09
C GLY A 200 16.36 13.11 -10.72
N GLN A 201 15.93 12.84 -11.96
CA GLN A 201 16.25 11.62 -12.68
C GLN A 201 16.54 11.91 -14.15
N VAL A 202 17.48 11.18 -14.70
CA VAL A 202 17.79 11.14 -16.14
C VAL A 202 17.58 9.71 -16.61
N ILE A 203 16.83 9.57 -17.72
CA ILE A 203 16.57 8.30 -18.41
C ILE A 203 17.19 8.38 -19.78
N ALA A 204 17.95 7.34 -20.18
CA ALA A 204 18.54 7.22 -21.51
C ALA A 204 18.15 5.86 -22.12
N GLN A 205 17.56 5.87 -23.32
CA GLN A 205 17.04 4.68 -24.00
C GLN A 205 17.73 4.47 -25.35
N PHE A 206 18.61 3.48 -25.45
CA PHE A 206 19.46 3.22 -26.63
C PHE A 206 19.06 1.95 -27.41
N GLY A 207 17.85 1.46 -27.27
CA GLY A 207 17.32 0.29 -27.96
C GLY A 207 17.72 -1.05 -27.37
N TRP A 208 18.98 -1.28 -27.05
CA TRP A 208 19.47 -2.49 -26.35
C TRP A 208 19.84 -2.22 -24.89
N LEU A 209 19.85 -0.95 -24.50
CA LEU A 209 20.25 -0.48 -23.17
C LEU A 209 19.33 0.66 -22.76
N ASP A 210 18.63 0.51 -21.65
CA ASP A 210 18.05 1.61 -20.91
C ASP A 210 18.88 1.88 -19.66
N ALA A 211 19.24 3.15 -19.46
CA ALA A 211 19.99 3.60 -18.31
C ALA A 211 19.20 4.66 -17.57
N ILE A 212 19.11 4.53 -16.25
CA ILE A 212 18.38 5.44 -15.36
C ILE A 212 19.36 5.85 -14.27
N ALA A 213 19.49 7.15 -14.02
CA ALA A 213 20.30 7.66 -12.91
C ALA A 213 19.56 8.83 -12.25
N GLY A 214 19.59 8.90 -10.94
CA GLY A 214 18.93 9.94 -10.20
C GLY A 214 19.45 10.13 -8.79
N ALA A 215 18.95 11.18 -8.16
CA ALA A 215 19.22 11.47 -6.76
C ALA A 215 18.02 12.17 -6.14
N GLY A 216 17.86 12.00 -4.83
CA GLY A 216 16.81 12.63 -4.04
C GLY A 216 17.33 13.07 -2.68
N TYR A 217 16.70 14.09 -2.14
CA TYR A 217 16.91 14.58 -0.79
C TYR A 217 15.56 14.77 -0.10
N LEU A 218 15.44 14.25 1.10
CA LEU A 218 14.29 14.39 2.00
C LEU A 218 14.76 15.05 3.29
N ASN A 219 13.92 15.92 3.81
CA ASN A 219 13.99 16.41 5.19
C ASN A 219 12.60 16.33 5.78
N SER A 220 12.51 15.81 7.00
CA SER A 220 11.28 15.68 7.78
C SER A 220 11.54 16.16 9.20
N GLU A 221 10.61 16.92 9.75
CA GLU A 221 10.59 17.36 11.14
C GLU A 221 9.28 16.86 11.76
N ARG A 222 9.40 16.08 12.83
CA ARG A 222 8.30 15.47 13.55
C ARG A 222 8.28 15.93 14.99
N ASN A 223 7.11 16.33 15.48
CA ASN A 223 6.89 16.72 16.86
C ASN A 223 5.75 15.88 17.42
N ASP A 224 6.03 15.05 18.40
CA ASP A 224 5.06 14.19 19.05
C ASP A 224 4.92 14.57 20.51
N SER A 225 3.71 14.50 21.02
CA SER A 225 3.42 14.60 22.43
C SER A 225 2.46 13.50 22.85
N ALA A 226 2.69 12.90 24.02
CA ALA A 226 1.80 11.91 24.58
C ALA A 226 1.60 12.16 26.07
N VAL A 227 0.36 12.02 26.53
CA VAL A 227 -0.03 12.09 27.94
C VAL A 227 -0.57 10.73 28.34
N PHE A 228 0.08 10.09 29.28
CA PHE A 228 -0.33 8.81 29.85
C PHE A 228 -0.86 9.05 31.27
N ASP A 229 -2.16 8.92 31.47
CA ASP A 229 -2.78 8.91 32.78
C ASP A 229 -3.10 7.46 33.17
N PHE A 230 -2.49 6.98 34.24
CA PHE A 230 -2.71 5.62 34.77
C PHE A 230 -3.91 5.54 35.73
N GLY A 231 -4.66 6.63 35.86
CA GLY A 231 -5.80 6.71 36.75
C GLY A 231 -5.44 6.67 38.24
N PRO A 232 -6.44 6.69 39.13
CA PRO A 232 -6.24 6.81 40.55
C PRO A 232 -5.60 5.56 41.20
N PHE A 233 -5.54 4.43 40.50
CA PHE A 233 -4.97 3.17 40.96
C PHE A 233 -3.67 2.81 40.25
N GLY A 234 -3.20 3.68 39.39
CA GLY A 234 -1.95 3.49 38.63
C GLY A 234 -0.70 3.60 39.48
N PRO A 235 0.46 3.18 38.92
CA PRO A 235 1.73 3.20 39.65
C PRO A 235 2.31 4.61 39.86
N PHE A 236 1.76 5.62 39.21
CA PHE A 236 2.24 7.00 39.23
C PHE A 236 1.18 7.94 39.82
N PRO A 237 1.57 8.96 40.60
CA PRO A 237 0.62 9.86 41.30
C PRO A 237 -0.02 10.91 40.37
N GLY A 238 0.21 10.87 39.07
CA GLY A 238 -0.33 11.79 38.08
C GLY A 238 0.10 11.40 36.65
N PRO A 239 -0.37 12.12 35.65
CA PRO A 239 -0.06 11.82 34.25
C PRO A 239 1.44 11.99 33.94
N ILE A 240 1.94 11.14 33.10
CA ILE A 240 3.27 11.24 32.49
C ILE A 240 3.11 11.92 31.14
N VAL A 241 3.89 12.97 30.91
CA VAL A 241 3.92 13.67 29.62
C VAL A 241 5.24 13.35 28.93
N SER A 242 5.16 12.82 27.73
CA SER A 242 6.29 12.65 26.82
C SER A 242 6.19 13.69 25.70
N VAL A 243 7.29 14.30 25.34
CA VAL A 243 7.41 15.18 24.17
C VAL A 243 8.66 14.74 23.44
N ASP A 244 8.52 14.47 22.16
CA ASP A 244 9.60 14.04 21.28
C ASP A 244 9.65 14.93 20.03
N GLU A 245 10.87 15.36 19.68
CA GLU A 245 11.13 16.15 18.47
C GLU A 245 12.19 15.40 17.67
N ASP A 246 11.79 14.79 16.55
CA ASP A 246 12.69 14.05 15.66
C ASP A 246 12.88 14.81 14.34
N ARG A 247 14.13 14.79 13.87
CA ARG A 247 14.50 15.31 12.57
C ARG A 247 15.17 14.23 11.75
N GLU A 248 14.65 14.00 10.56
CA GLU A 248 15.19 13.04 9.61
C GLU A 248 15.69 13.73 8.36
N GLU A 249 16.94 13.44 7.99
CA GLU A 249 17.54 13.83 6.71
C GLU A 249 17.92 12.58 5.93
N HIS A 250 17.44 12.47 4.70
CA HIS A 250 17.77 11.35 3.83
C HIS A 250 18.27 11.83 2.47
N LEU A 251 19.46 11.41 2.10
CA LEU A 251 20.05 11.61 0.78
C LEU A 251 20.19 10.24 0.09
N ASN A 252 19.61 10.11 -1.09
CA ASN A 252 19.80 8.93 -1.93
C ASN A 252 20.34 9.31 -3.31
N ALA A 253 21.12 8.41 -3.90
CA ALA A 253 21.52 8.47 -5.30
C ALA A 253 21.53 7.07 -5.88
N TYR A 254 21.09 6.93 -7.13
CA TYR A 254 20.93 5.63 -7.74
C TYR A 254 21.28 5.63 -9.22
N ALA A 255 21.66 4.44 -9.71
CA ALA A 255 21.81 4.15 -11.12
C ALA A 255 21.32 2.73 -11.43
N TYR A 256 20.55 2.60 -12.50
CA TYR A 256 20.02 1.32 -12.99
C TYR A 256 20.28 1.18 -14.48
N THR A 257 20.44 -0.07 -14.92
CA THR A 257 20.49 -0.40 -16.34
C THR A 257 19.59 -1.60 -16.65
N HIS A 258 18.90 -1.54 -17.78
CA HIS A 258 18.21 -2.68 -18.38
C HIS A 258 18.92 -2.98 -19.69
N ILE A 259 19.51 -4.17 -19.80
CA ILE A 259 20.34 -4.59 -20.93
C ILE A 259 19.64 -5.73 -21.65
N ASP A 260 19.22 -5.48 -22.88
CA ASP A 260 18.63 -6.52 -23.72
C ASP A 260 19.74 -7.35 -24.39
N LEU A 261 19.78 -8.63 -24.01
CA LEU A 261 20.74 -9.59 -24.50
C LEU A 261 20.10 -10.51 -25.58
N PRO A 262 20.92 -11.14 -26.45
CA PRO A 262 20.43 -12.16 -27.36
C PRO A 262 19.69 -13.30 -26.64
N GLY A 263 18.67 -13.89 -27.26
CA GLY A 263 17.90 -14.99 -26.67
C GLY A 263 16.74 -14.54 -25.80
N ALA A 264 16.26 -13.30 -26.00
CA ALA A 264 15.16 -12.70 -25.24
C ALA A 264 15.42 -12.68 -23.72
N ILE A 265 16.63 -12.32 -23.36
CA ILE A 265 17.11 -12.12 -22.00
C ILE A 265 17.25 -10.62 -21.76
N GLN A 266 16.68 -10.12 -20.67
CA GLN A 266 16.93 -8.78 -20.16
C GLN A 266 17.61 -8.87 -18.80
N LEU A 267 18.78 -8.25 -18.68
CA LEU A 267 19.53 -8.13 -17.44
C LEU A 267 19.24 -6.75 -16.84
N THR A 268 18.78 -6.73 -15.59
CA THR A 268 18.66 -5.51 -14.80
C THR A 268 19.83 -5.45 -13.81
N THR A 269 20.59 -4.37 -13.80
CA THR A 269 21.56 -4.09 -12.74
C THR A 269 21.29 -2.73 -12.13
N GLY A 270 21.54 -2.60 -10.84
CA GLY A 270 21.33 -1.35 -10.12
C GLY A 270 22.24 -1.21 -8.92
N LEU A 271 22.48 0.03 -8.56
CA LEU A 271 23.16 0.40 -7.33
C LEU A 271 22.48 1.66 -6.79
N SER A 272 22.04 1.65 -5.54
CA SER A 272 21.67 2.87 -4.84
C SER A 272 22.54 3.08 -3.60
N GLY A 273 22.85 4.34 -3.31
CA GLY A 273 23.56 4.76 -2.11
C GLY A 273 22.60 5.60 -1.27
N ASN A 274 22.46 5.26 0.01
CA ASN A 274 21.60 5.95 0.96
C ASN A 274 22.44 6.46 2.12
N ARG A 275 22.29 7.75 2.44
CA ARG A 275 22.73 8.34 3.69
C ARG A 275 21.50 8.81 4.43
N HIS A 276 21.30 8.24 5.59
CA HIS A 276 20.19 8.51 6.48
C HIS A 276 20.76 9.01 7.80
N ASP A 277 20.24 10.12 8.27
CA ASP A 277 20.61 10.78 9.51
C ASP A 277 19.32 11.04 10.28
N ALA A 278 19.06 10.25 11.31
CA ALA A 278 17.87 10.29 12.13
C ALA A 278 18.17 9.83 13.55
N GLU A 279 17.38 10.26 14.53
CA GLU A 279 17.56 9.91 15.93
C GLU A 279 17.58 8.40 16.16
N ILE A 280 16.70 7.65 15.47
CA ILE A 280 16.62 6.19 15.59
C ILE A 280 17.88 5.52 15.03
N ARG A 281 18.41 5.97 13.88
CA ARG A 281 19.55 5.29 13.26
C ARG A 281 20.24 6.11 12.18
N ASP A 282 21.54 6.29 12.36
CA ASP A 282 22.41 6.79 11.29
C ASP A 282 22.84 5.65 10.37
N LEU A 283 22.60 5.79 9.08
CA LEU A 283 22.96 4.81 8.07
C LEU A 283 23.72 5.42 6.90
N ASN A 284 24.74 4.71 6.46
CA ASN A 284 25.42 4.99 5.20
C ASN A 284 25.63 3.67 4.46
N ARG A 285 24.80 3.42 3.44
CA ARG A 285 24.68 2.11 2.80
C ARG A 285 24.73 2.18 1.29
N LEU A 286 25.34 1.14 0.70
CA LEU A 286 25.28 0.84 -0.72
C LEU A 286 24.41 -0.40 -0.93
N ASN A 287 23.44 -0.30 -1.81
CA ASN A 287 22.41 -1.29 -2.08
C ASN A 287 22.57 -1.82 -3.52
N PRO A 288 23.33 -2.89 -3.72
CA PRO A 288 23.48 -3.53 -5.04
C PRO A 288 22.17 -4.25 -5.42
N LYS A 289 21.88 -4.27 -6.72
CA LYS A 289 20.66 -4.86 -7.28
C LYS A 289 20.99 -5.59 -8.57
N ALA A 290 20.46 -6.80 -8.72
CA ALA A 290 20.58 -7.60 -9.92
C ALA A 290 19.27 -8.33 -10.22
N GLY A 291 18.86 -8.36 -11.46
CA GLY A 291 17.66 -9.04 -11.91
C GLY A 291 17.82 -9.59 -13.31
N LEU A 292 17.10 -10.66 -13.59
CA LEU A 292 17.05 -11.33 -14.89
C LEU A 292 15.61 -11.59 -15.28
N THR A 293 15.23 -11.19 -16.48
CA THR A 293 13.99 -11.60 -17.13
C THR A 293 14.33 -12.36 -18.40
N TRP A 294 13.83 -13.58 -18.55
CA TRP A 294 14.09 -14.44 -19.69
C TRP A 294 12.79 -14.95 -20.30
N GLN A 295 12.67 -14.83 -21.61
CA GLN A 295 11.54 -15.34 -22.38
C GLN A 295 11.98 -16.50 -23.29
N PRO A 296 12.13 -17.73 -22.74
CA PRO A 296 12.64 -18.90 -23.49
C PRO A 296 11.72 -19.35 -24.62
N ALA A 297 10.43 -19.04 -24.51
CA ALA A 297 9.42 -19.38 -25.50
C ALA A 297 8.30 -18.33 -25.53
N ALA A 298 7.54 -18.29 -26.61
CA ALA A 298 6.39 -17.41 -26.71
C ALA A 298 5.37 -17.70 -25.59
N GLY A 299 5.12 -16.71 -24.74
CA GLY A 299 4.19 -16.82 -23.61
C GLY A 299 4.81 -17.37 -22.33
N THR A 300 6.11 -17.66 -22.27
CA THR A 300 6.83 -18.03 -21.04
C THR A 300 7.76 -16.91 -20.62
N THR A 301 7.65 -16.42 -19.39
CA THR A 301 8.57 -15.44 -18.82
C THR A 301 9.10 -16.00 -17.50
N ILE A 302 10.41 -16.07 -17.35
CA ILE A 302 11.09 -16.44 -16.10
C ILE A 302 11.75 -15.19 -15.56
N ARG A 303 11.60 -14.95 -14.26
CA ARG A 303 12.15 -13.78 -13.56
C ARG A 303 12.97 -14.25 -12.37
N ALA A 304 14.09 -13.58 -12.13
CA ALA A 304 14.88 -13.77 -10.91
C ALA A 304 15.47 -12.44 -10.47
N ALA A 305 15.55 -12.19 -9.18
CA ALA A 305 16.16 -11.00 -8.62
C ALA A 305 16.88 -11.29 -7.30
N ALA A 306 17.93 -10.50 -7.06
CA ALA A 306 18.60 -10.41 -5.78
C ALA A 306 19.02 -8.96 -5.55
N PHE A 307 18.62 -8.37 -4.42
CA PHE A 307 18.91 -6.97 -4.15
C PHE A 307 18.84 -6.63 -2.65
N ARG A 308 19.54 -5.56 -2.30
CA ARG A 308 19.46 -4.93 -0.99
C ARG A 308 18.71 -3.62 -1.10
N THR A 309 17.95 -3.28 -0.05
CA THR A 309 17.22 -2.01 0.10
C THR A 309 17.40 -1.44 1.50
N THR A 310 17.22 -0.13 1.62
CA THR A 310 17.07 0.58 2.88
C THR A 310 15.71 1.28 2.85
N SER A 311 14.90 1.08 3.88
CA SER A 311 13.61 1.75 4.02
C SER A 311 13.81 3.22 4.32
N ARG A 312 13.00 4.05 3.67
CA ARG A 312 12.99 5.51 3.79
C ARG A 312 11.55 6.03 3.71
N ILE A 313 11.33 7.22 4.20
CA ILE A 313 10.04 7.89 4.00
C ILE A 313 9.83 8.15 2.50
N LEU A 314 8.67 7.74 2.00
CA LEU A 314 8.18 8.06 0.67
C LEU A 314 6.91 8.89 0.83
N LEU A 315 7.02 10.21 0.64
CA LEU A 315 5.87 11.08 0.72
C LEU A 315 4.84 10.72 -0.35
N SER A 316 3.61 10.44 0.09
CA SER A 316 2.52 9.98 -0.78
C SER A 316 2.87 8.74 -1.62
N ASP A 317 3.71 7.85 -1.09
CA ASP A 317 4.18 6.61 -1.75
C ASP A 317 4.81 6.84 -3.14
N LEU A 318 5.38 8.04 -3.37
CA LEU A 318 5.96 8.43 -4.64
C LEU A 318 7.48 8.54 -4.59
N THR A 319 8.13 8.04 -5.64
CA THR A 319 9.56 8.24 -5.91
C THR A 319 9.83 8.12 -7.41
N LEU A 320 10.86 8.81 -7.89
CA LEU A 320 11.37 8.62 -9.25
C LEU A 320 12.29 7.39 -9.36
N GLU A 321 12.84 6.88 -8.24
CA GLU A 321 13.63 5.65 -8.26
C GLU A 321 12.78 4.46 -8.76
N PRO A 322 13.31 3.59 -9.66
CA PRO A 322 12.58 2.41 -10.12
C PRO A 322 12.08 1.56 -8.94
N THR A 323 10.80 1.22 -8.92
CA THR A 323 10.18 0.50 -7.79
C THR A 323 10.38 -1.00 -7.82
N HIS A 324 10.84 -1.58 -8.94
CA HIS A 324 11.01 -3.01 -9.11
C HIS A 324 12.38 -3.38 -9.70
N VAL A 325 12.85 -4.56 -9.36
CA VAL A 325 14.00 -5.21 -9.97
C VAL A 325 13.53 -6.53 -10.60
N ALA A 326 13.53 -6.63 -11.93
CA ALA A 326 12.99 -7.76 -12.69
C ALA A 326 11.57 -8.20 -12.25
N GLY A 327 10.71 -7.24 -11.91
CA GLY A 327 9.33 -7.48 -11.47
C GLY A 327 9.17 -7.74 -9.97
N PHE A 328 10.23 -7.77 -9.19
CA PHE A 328 10.16 -7.86 -7.73
C PHE A 328 10.22 -6.46 -7.12
N GLN A 329 9.22 -6.13 -6.30
CA GLN A 329 9.10 -4.86 -5.59
C GLN A 329 10.26 -4.66 -4.62
N GLN A 330 10.81 -3.43 -4.56
CA GLN A 330 11.93 -3.11 -3.67
C GLN A 330 11.57 -2.18 -2.50
N PHE A 331 10.45 -1.47 -2.58
CA PHE A 331 9.98 -0.61 -1.50
C PHE A 331 8.82 -1.28 -0.78
N TYR A 332 8.85 -1.25 0.53
CA TYR A 332 7.86 -1.79 1.43
C TYR A 332 7.63 -0.81 2.57
N ASP A 333 6.51 -0.97 3.24
CA ASP A 333 6.12 -0.23 4.41
C ASP A 333 6.83 -0.80 5.67
N ASP A 334 8.15 -0.86 5.59
CA ASP A 334 8.98 -1.23 6.74
C ASP A 334 9.33 0.04 7.54
N PRO A 335 9.52 -0.05 8.86
CA PRO A 335 10.00 1.09 9.65
C PRO A 335 11.22 1.76 9.03
N VAL A 336 11.28 3.06 9.12
CA VAL A 336 12.36 3.86 8.55
C VAL A 336 13.71 3.43 9.12
N GLY A 337 14.76 3.40 8.28
CA GLY A 337 16.07 2.89 8.66
C GLY A 337 16.19 1.37 8.69
N SER A 338 15.12 0.62 8.34
CA SER A 338 15.21 -0.82 8.13
C SER A 338 16.05 -1.15 6.90
N GLU A 339 16.78 -2.25 6.98
CA GLU A 339 17.54 -2.80 5.86
C GLU A 339 16.96 -4.16 5.47
N ALA A 340 16.88 -4.46 4.19
CA ALA A 340 16.39 -5.73 3.70
C ALA A 340 17.24 -6.27 2.55
N VAL A 341 17.51 -7.58 2.57
CA VAL A 341 18.04 -8.32 1.42
C VAL A 341 16.93 -9.22 0.88
N ARG A 342 16.59 -9.09 -0.40
CA ARG A 342 15.56 -9.89 -1.04
C ARG A 342 16.14 -10.78 -2.14
N TYR A 343 15.63 -12.01 -2.19
CA TYR A 343 15.85 -12.97 -3.27
C TYR A 343 14.49 -13.43 -3.79
N GLY A 344 14.33 -13.48 -5.11
CA GLY A 344 13.08 -13.92 -5.69
C GLY A 344 13.28 -14.64 -7.03
N ILE A 345 12.37 -15.59 -7.29
CA ILE A 345 12.23 -16.26 -8.58
C ILE A 345 10.75 -16.37 -8.93
N GLY A 346 10.42 -16.20 -10.21
CA GLY A 346 9.05 -16.30 -10.69
C GLY A 346 8.98 -16.83 -12.12
N ILE A 347 7.85 -17.40 -12.46
CA ILE A 347 7.51 -17.86 -13.81
C ILE A 347 6.08 -17.45 -14.15
N ASP A 348 5.90 -16.89 -15.34
CA ASP A 348 4.60 -16.57 -15.92
C ASP A 348 4.45 -17.32 -17.24
N GLN A 349 3.32 -17.98 -17.44
CA GLN A 349 3.04 -18.80 -18.59
C GLN A 349 1.68 -18.49 -19.19
N ARG A 350 1.65 -18.16 -20.46
CA ARG A 350 0.41 -18.12 -21.25
C ARG A 350 0.25 -19.44 -22.02
N VAL A 351 -0.87 -20.10 -21.82
CA VAL A 351 -1.19 -21.37 -22.48
C VAL A 351 -2.40 -21.20 -23.39
N GLY A 352 -2.16 -21.27 -24.68
CA GLY A 352 -3.19 -21.03 -25.70
C GLY A 352 -3.79 -19.62 -25.61
N HIS A 353 -5.12 -19.52 -25.75
CA HIS A 353 -5.84 -18.25 -25.76
C HIS A 353 -6.63 -17.96 -24.50
N CYS A 354 -6.72 -18.90 -23.57
CA CYS A 354 -7.62 -18.81 -22.44
C CYS A 354 -6.93 -18.84 -21.08
N LEU A 355 -5.73 -19.40 -20.97
CA LEU A 355 -5.07 -19.59 -19.67
C LEU A 355 -3.81 -18.75 -19.55
N MET A 356 -3.76 -17.95 -18.48
CA MET A 356 -2.55 -17.32 -17.98
C MET A 356 -2.32 -17.83 -16.56
N ALA A 357 -1.14 -18.38 -16.28
CA ALA A 357 -0.78 -18.89 -14.97
C ALA A 357 0.64 -18.45 -14.62
N GLY A 358 0.91 -18.31 -13.34
CA GLY A 358 2.24 -17.96 -12.86
C GLY A 358 2.43 -18.40 -11.41
N ALA A 359 3.70 -18.40 -11.02
CA ALA A 359 4.10 -18.63 -9.64
C ALA A 359 5.36 -17.83 -9.34
N GLU A 360 5.46 -17.30 -8.13
CA GLU A 360 6.66 -16.67 -7.61
C GLU A 360 6.87 -17.00 -6.14
N ILE A 361 8.12 -17.01 -5.75
CA ILE A 361 8.53 -17.11 -4.35
C ILE A 361 9.65 -16.12 -4.11
N SER A 362 9.63 -15.47 -2.96
CA SER A 362 10.71 -14.61 -2.54
C SER A 362 10.92 -14.67 -1.03
N ARG A 363 12.14 -14.40 -0.62
CA ARG A 363 12.56 -14.29 0.76
C ARG A 363 13.18 -12.92 0.99
N ARG A 364 12.87 -12.32 2.13
CA ARG A 364 13.43 -11.07 2.63
C ARG A 364 14.03 -11.30 4.00
N ASP A 365 15.32 -11.04 4.14
CA ASP A 365 16.00 -10.98 5.43
C ASP A 365 16.08 -9.50 5.83
N ARG A 366 15.41 -9.12 6.93
CA ARG A 366 15.21 -7.74 7.38
C ARG A 366 15.92 -7.47 8.69
N GLU A 367 16.57 -6.30 8.80
CA GLU A 367 17.05 -5.69 10.03
C GLU A 367 16.16 -4.48 10.33
N ILE A 368 15.37 -4.53 11.41
CA ILE A 368 14.39 -3.52 11.78
C ILE A 368 14.89 -2.81 13.05
N PRO A 369 15.18 -1.50 13.00
CA PRO A 369 15.48 -0.73 14.18
C PRO A 369 14.19 -0.46 14.97
N ALA A 370 14.27 -0.62 16.29
CA ALA A 370 13.21 -0.17 17.15
C ALA A 370 13.75 0.35 18.48
N GLU A 371 13.10 1.39 18.94
CA GLU A 371 13.41 2.00 20.21
C GLU A 371 12.78 1.20 21.34
N GLN A 372 13.57 0.95 22.36
CA GLN A 372 13.15 0.25 23.57
C GLN A 372 13.41 1.17 24.77
N SER A 373 12.34 1.66 25.35
CA SER A 373 12.40 2.51 26.54
C SER A 373 12.62 1.68 27.80
N ALA A 374 13.57 2.10 28.63
CA ALA A 374 13.81 1.50 29.94
C ALA A 374 12.99 2.21 31.02
N PRO A 375 12.72 1.53 32.17
CA PRO A 375 11.94 2.13 33.27
C PRO A 375 12.57 3.38 33.89
N ASP A 376 13.85 3.65 33.65
CA ASP A 376 14.57 4.83 34.10
C ASP A 376 14.45 6.06 33.17
N GLY A 377 13.67 5.92 32.08
CA GLY A 377 13.47 6.95 31.07
C GLY A 377 14.57 7.02 30.01
N SER A 378 15.56 6.10 30.06
CA SER A 378 16.53 5.97 28.96
C SER A 378 15.95 5.14 27.82
N SER A 379 16.24 5.50 26.59
CA SER A 379 15.90 4.71 25.42
C SER A 379 17.15 4.10 24.77
N THR A 380 16.99 2.93 24.17
CA THR A 380 18.03 2.25 23.41
C THR A 380 17.44 1.73 22.10
N VAL A 381 18.12 1.99 20.99
CA VAL A 381 17.72 1.42 19.70
C VAL A 381 18.30 0.01 19.57
N ASN A 382 17.42 -0.96 19.44
CA ASN A 382 17.77 -2.35 19.18
C ASN A 382 17.48 -2.69 17.69
N ILE A 383 18.29 -3.59 17.14
CA ILE A 383 18.09 -4.09 15.78
C ILE A 383 17.49 -5.49 15.88
N PHE A 384 16.33 -5.67 15.30
CA PHE A 384 15.64 -6.97 15.24
C PHE A 384 15.76 -7.57 13.85
N GLU A 385 16.15 -8.84 13.82
CA GLU A 385 16.23 -9.59 12.58
C GLU A 385 14.92 -10.36 12.36
N VAL A 386 14.31 -10.16 11.18
CA VAL A 386 13.06 -10.82 10.79
C VAL A 386 13.22 -11.40 9.38
N GLU A 387 12.97 -12.69 9.27
CA GLU A 387 12.93 -13.40 8.01
C GLU A 387 11.49 -13.47 7.50
N SER A 388 11.28 -13.06 6.24
CA SER A 388 9.96 -13.13 5.62
C SER A 388 10.03 -13.94 4.33
N THR A 389 9.19 -14.95 4.22
CA THR A 389 9.00 -15.73 3.00
C THR A 389 7.63 -15.43 2.43
N THR A 390 7.56 -15.07 1.15
CA THR A 390 6.30 -14.88 0.44
C THR A 390 6.25 -15.74 -0.80
N GLY A 391 5.10 -16.38 -1.05
CA GLY A 391 4.84 -17.18 -2.23
C GLY A 391 3.50 -16.78 -2.85
N ARG A 392 3.41 -16.78 -4.18
CA ARG A 392 2.18 -16.55 -4.91
C ARG A 392 2.09 -17.51 -6.09
N ALA A 393 0.92 -18.09 -6.32
CA ALA A 393 0.62 -18.80 -7.54
C ALA A 393 -0.77 -18.38 -8.02
N TYR A 394 -0.94 -18.21 -9.33
CA TYR A 394 -2.21 -17.77 -9.90
C TYR A 394 -2.53 -18.46 -11.22
N ALA A 395 -3.81 -18.59 -11.53
CA ALA A 395 -4.28 -18.99 -12.84
C ALA A 395 -5.56 -18.24 -13.19
N TYR A 396 -5.56 -17.57 -14.35
CA TYR A 396 -6.70 -16.88 -14.90
C TYR A 396 -7.08 -17.55 -16.23
N CYS A 397 -8.34 -17.94 -16.35
CA CYS A 397 -8.82 -18.67 -17.52
C CYS A 397 -10.14 -18.10 -18.02
N THR A 398 -10.27 -17.96 -19.34
CA THR A 398 -11.51 -17.63 -20.02
C THR A 398 -11.92 -18.81 -20.92
N PRO A 399 -12.38 -19.95 -20.33
CA PRO A 399 -12.65 -21.18 -21.09
C PRO A 399 -13.78 -21.01 -22.12
N LEU A 400 -14.66 -20.07 -21.85
CA LEU A 400 -15.75 -19.67 -22.72
C LEU A 400 -15.75 -18.16 -22.88
N ARG A 401 -16.28 -17.64 -23.99
CA ARG A 401 -16.35 -16.18 -24.27
C ARG A 401 -17.06 -15.36 -23.18
N ARG A 402 -17.80 -16.01 -22.30
CA ARG A 402 -18.63 -15.38 -21.28
C ARG A 402 -18.28 -15.79 -19.85
N LEU A 403 -17.30 -16.65 -19.67
CA LEU A 403 -16.91 -17.17 -18.36
C LEU A 403 -15.44 -16.83 -18.11
N ALA A 404 -15.17 -16.09 -17.05
CA ALA A 404 -13.84 -15.90 -16.49
C ALA A 404 -13.73 -16.65 -15.16
N LEU A 405 -12.65 -17.40 -15.01
CA LEU A 405 -12.30 -18.12 -13.79
C LEU A 405 -10.96 -17.58 -13.30
N THR A 406 -10.86 -17.32 -12.01
CA THR A 406 -9.65 -16.87 -11.34
C THR A 406 -9.34 -17.80 -10.19
N THR A 407 -8.08 -18.12 -10.00
CA THR A 407 -7.59 -18.76 -8.77
C THR A 407 -6.27 -18.14 -8.39
N GLU A 408 -6.10 -17.90 -7.11
CA GLU A 408 -4.88 -17.37 -6.54
C GLU A 408 -4.58 -18.08 -5.23
N TYR A 409 -3.32 -18.42 -5.01
CA TYR A 409 -2.77 -18.89 -3.76
C TYR A 409 -1.71 -17.88 -3.32
N ALA A 410 -1.80 -17.41 -2.10
CA ALA A 410 -0.81 -16.56 -1.47
C ALA A 410 -0.32 -17.22 -0.17
N TYR A 411 0.97 -17.15 0.03
CA TYR A 411 1.67 -17.63 1.21
C TYR A 411 2.51 -16.51 1.79
N ARG A 412 2.44 -16.31 3.09
CA ARG A 412 3.31 -15.39 3.82
C ARG A 412 3.69 -16.01 5.15
N GLN A 413 4.98 -15.93 5.46
CA GLN A 413 5.54 -16.32 6.74
C GLN A 413 6.49 -15.23 7.19
N ASP A 414 6.32 -14.75 8.41
CA ASP A 414 7.24 -13.83 9.10
C ASP A 414 7.79 -14.53 10.34
N GLU A 415 9.12 -14.65 10.43
CA GLU A 415 9.83 -15.32 11.52
C GLU A 415 10.83 -14.36 12.16
N PRO A 416 10.60 -13.90 13.40
CA PRO A 416 11.62 -13.22 14.18
C PRO A 416 12.76 -14.18 14.51
N GLN A 417 14.00 -13.75 14.33
CA GLN A 417 15.18 -14.56 14.59
C GLN A 417 15.64 -14.50 16.06
N GLN A 418 15.01 -13.65 16.86
CA GLN A 418 15.32 -13.46 18.27
C GLN A 418 14.11 -13.83 19.13
N GLU A 419 14.32 -14.59 20.19
CA GLU A 419 13.26 -14.91 21.16
C GLU A 419 12.80 -13.62 21.88
N ASN A 420 11.47 -13.50 22.12
CA ASN A 420 10.83 -12.38 22.81
C ASN A 420 10.97 -11.01 22.12
N THR A 421 10.85 -11.00 20.82
CA THR A 421 10.86 -9.76 20.03
C THR A 421 9.49 -9.08 20.12
N PRO A 422 9.37 -7.89 20.73
CA PRO A 422 8.07 -7.23 20.87
C PRO A 422 7.50 -6.69 19.54
N ILE A 423 8.31 -6.65 18.48
CA ILE A 423 8.00 -5.98 17.21
C ILE A 423 7.50 -6.94 16.13
N ALA A 424 7.84 -8.23 16.23
CA ALA A 424 7.48 -9.19 15.21
C ALA A 424 6.92 -10.45 15.84
N THR A 425 5.68 -10.74 15.51
CA THR A 425 4.99 -11.99 15.81
C THR A 425 5.43 -13.02 14.78
N GLN A 426 5.68 -14.26 15.19
CA GLN A 426 5.75 -15.36 14.24
C GLN A 426 4.33 -15.53 13.66
N LEU A 427 4.19 -15.34 12.36
CA LEU A 427 2.90 -15.44 11.69
C LEU A 427 3.05 -16.14 10.35
N GLU A 428 2.27 -17.19 10.15
CA GLU A 428 2.17 -17.94 8.91
C GLU A 428 0.75 -17.85 8.37
N THR A 429 0.60 -17.52 7.08
CA THR A 429 -0.70 -17.37 6.44
C THR A 429 -0.72 -18.05 5.09
N HIS A 430 -1.67 -18.94 4.89
CA HIS A 430 -2.04 -19.51 3.61
C HIS A 430 -3.39 -18.95 3.18
N ARG A 431 -3.47 -18.40 1.97
CA ARG A 431 -4.71 -17.89 1.40
C ARG A 431 -4.95 -18.52 0.02
N VAL A 432 -6.14 -19.04 -0.20
CA VAL A 432 -6.61 -19.50 -1.51
C VAL A 432 -7.85 -18.72 -1.90
N GLU A 433 -7.82 -18.04 -3.04
CA GLU A 433 -8.95 -17.34 -3.61
C GLU A 433 -9.41 -18.02 -4.90
N LEU A 434 -10.69 -18.29 -5.02
CA LEU A 434 -11.34 -18.83 -6.22
C LEU A 434 -12.45 -17.88 -6.67
N GLY A 435 -12.42 -17.47 -7.92
CA GLY A 435 -13.40 -16.53 -8.48
C GLY A 435 -14.02 -17.05 -9.78
N ALA A 436 -15.29 -16.75 -9.98
CA ALA A 436 -15.98 -16.97 -11.23
C ALA A 436 -16.86 -15.76 -11.61
N SER A 437 -16.75 -15.31 -12.86
CA SER A 437 -17.55 -14.22 -13.41
C SER A 437 -18.19 -14.65 -14.72
N LEU A 438 -19.52 -14.47 -14.83
CA LEU A 438 -20.29 -14.83 -16.03
C LEU A 438 -20.83 -13.57 -16.69
N PHE A 439 -20.41 -13.30 -17.93
CA PHE A 439 -20.80 -12.13 -18.71
C PHE A 439 -22.00 -12.44 -19.61
N LEU A 440 -23.19 -12.03 -19.24
CA LEU A 440 -24.41 -12.28 -19.98
C LEU A 440 -24.66 -11.21 -21.07
N PRO A 441 -25.26 -11.56 -22.24
CA PRO A 441 -25.49 -10.61 -23.33
C PRO A 441 -26.40 -9.44 -22.97
N VAL A 442 -27.24 -9.62 -21.95
CA VAL A 442 -28.18 -8.60 -21.45
C VAL A 442 -27.48 -7.55 -20.58
N GLY A 443 -26.15 -7.63 -20.43
CA GLY A 443 -25.36 -6.71 -19.59
C GLY A 443 -25.24 -7.13 -18.13
N LEU A 444 -25.83 -8.25 -17.73
CA LEU A 444 -25.69 -8.79 -16.38
C LEU A 444 -24.36 -9.55 -16.20
N THR A 445 -23.73 -9.36 -15.06
CA THR A 445 -22.49 -10.04 -14.67
C THR A 445 -22.59 -10.58 -13.24
N PRO A 446 -23.15 -11.79 -13.05
CA PRO A 446 -23.03 -12.47 -11.76
C PRO A 446 -21.58 -12.88 -11.50
N ARG A 447 -21.15 -12.72 -10.25
CA ARG A 447 -19.82 -13.08 -9.75
C ARG A 447 -19.97 -13.83 -8.44
N ILE A 448 -19.05 -14.74 -8.22
CA ILE A 448 -18.84 -15.38 -6.93
C ILE A 448 -17.34 -15.46 -6.67
N ARG A 449 -16.97 -15.22 -5.44
CA ARG A 449 -15.59 -15.36 -4.94
C ARG A 449 -15.66 -16.16 -3.65
N THR A 450 -14.73 -17.07 -3.46
CA THR A 450 -14.54 -17.76 -2.18
C THR A 450 -13.08 -17.68 -1.79
N THR A 451 -12.83 -17.31 -0.55
CA THR A 451 -11.51 -17.13 0.04
C THR A 451 -11.39 -18.09 1.20
N TYR A 452 -10.38 -18.96 1.14
CA TYR A 452 -9.95 -19.79 2.26
C TYR A 452 -8.72 -19.17 2.87
N ILE A 453 -8.69 -19.07 4.18
CA ILE A 453 -7.54 -18.60 4.96
C ILE A 453 -7.27 -19.62 6.04
N ASP A 454 -5.98 -19.93 6.21
CA ASP A 454 -5.40 -20.71 7.29
C ASP A 454 -4.24 -19.89 7.84
N GLN A 455 -4.37 -19.41 9.06
CA GLN A 455 -3.41 -18.53 9.71
C GLN A 455 -3.07 -19.05 11.10
N ASP A 456 -1.76 -19.20 11.35
CA ASP A 456 -1.20 -19.57 12.64
C ASP A 456 -0.13 -18.57 13.06
N GLY A 457 -0.07 -18.23 14.35
CA GLY A 457 0.92 -17.30 14.87
C GLY A 457 1.12 -17.37 16.36
N GLU A 458 2.22 -16.74 16.82
CA GLU A 458 2.51 -16.54 18.24
C GLU A 458 2.33 -15.06 18.59
N PHE A 459 1.41 -14.76 19.49
CA PHE A 459 1.04 -13.39 19.88
C PHE A 459 1.38 -13.15 21.34
N PHE A 460 1.85 -11.94 21.66
CA PHE A 460 2.12 -11.57 23.03
C PHE A 460 0.80 -11.38 23.79
N ASP A 461 0.61 -12.17 24.85
CA ASP A 461 -0.53 -12.07 25.74
C ASP A 461 -0.09 -11.38 27.03
N MET A 462 -0.55 -10.15 27.24
CA MET A 462 -0.22 -9.36 28.42
C MET A 462 -0.70 -10.00 29.72
N MET A 463 -1.86 -10.70 29.70
CA MET A 463 -2.41 -11.36 30.89
C MET A 463 -1.62 -12.62 31.25
N ALA A 464 -1.15 -13.35 30.23
CA ALA A 464 -0.29 -14.52 30.43
C ALA A 464 1.18 -14.11 30.70
N GLY A 465 1.56 -12.88 30.36
CA GLY A 465 2.93 -12.37 30.46
C GLY A 465 3.91 -13.08 29.54
N GLY A 466 3.45 -13.54 28.37
CA GLY A 466 4.25 -14.30 27.41
C GLY A 466 3.56 -14.50 26.07
N PHE A 467 4.24 -15.19 25.16
CA PHE A 467 3.68 -15.52 23.85
C PHE A 467 2.75 -16.72 23.94
N THR A 468 1.60 -16.63 23.26
CA THR A 468 0.62 -17.72 23.11
C THR A 468 0.34 -17.97 21.64
N GLY A 469 0.34 -19.26 21.26
CA GLY A 469 -0.04 -19.67 19.91
C GLY A 469 -1.55 -19.48 19.70
N ARG A 470 -1.93 -18.85 18.61
CA ARG A 470 -3.31 -18.68 18.17
C ARG A 470 -3.36 -18.89 16.64
N GLY A 471 -4.45 -19.46 16.16
CA GLY A 471 -4.67 -19.66 14.74
C GLY A 471 -6.14 -19.93 14.45
N ASP A 472 -6.51 -19.77 13.17
CA ASP A 472 -7.85 -20.09 12.68
C ASP A 472 -7.81 -20.50 11.22
N GLU A 473 -8.74 -21.38 10.84
CA GLU A 473 -8.98 -21.78 9.45
C GLU A 473 -10.45 -21.57 9.08
N PHE A 474 -10.69 -20.83 8.00
CA PHE A 474 -12.06 -20.45 7.64
C PHE A 474 -12.25 -20.21 6.14
N TRP A 475 -13.52 -20.15 5.74
CA TRP A 475 -13.94 -19.85 4.37
C TRP A 475 -14.90 -18.67 4.35
N VAL A 476 -14.59 -17.66 3.54
CA VAL A 476 -15.51 -16.56 3.25
C VAL A 476 -16.00 -16.67 1.82
N VAL A 477 -17.28 -16.46 1.61
CA VAL A 477 -17.91 -16.47 0.28
C VAL A 477 -18.54 -15.11 0.02
N ASP A 478 -18.19 -14.49 -1.11
CA ASP A 478 -18.76 -13.25 -1.60
C ASP A 478 -19.53 -13.50 -2.89
N ALA A 479 -20.64 -12.83 -3.07
CA ALA A 479 -21.45 -12.87 -4.29
C ALA A 479 -21.77 -11.46 -4.78
N ALA A 480 -21.75 -11.26 -6.08
CA ALA A 480 -22.12 -9.97 -6.66
C ALA A 480 -22.94 -10.14 -7.95
N LEU A 481 -23.81 -9.18 -8.20
CA LEU A 481 -24.53 -9.04 -9.46
C LEU A 481 -24.33 -7.65 -10.03
N GLY A 482 -23.52 -7.57 -11.09
CA GLY A 482 -23.30 -6.33 -11.84
C GLY A 482 -24.26 -6.21 -13.02
N TYR A 483 -24.64 -4.99 -13.36
CA TYR A 483 -25.37 -4.64 -14.58
C TYR A 483 -24.65 -3.50 -15.32
N HIS A 484 -24.19 -3.79 -16.54
CA HIS A 484 -23.61 -2.79 -17.41
C HIS A 484 -24.69 -2.00 -18.13
N LEU A 485 -24.73 -0.70 -17.92
CA LEU A 485 -25.68 0.20 -18.54
C LEU A 485 -25.49 0.25 -20.08
N PRO A 486 -26.57 0.46 -20.84
CA PRO A 486 -26.49 0.62 -22.28
C PRO A 486 -25.47 1.71 -22.69
N ARG A 487 -24.85 1.53 -23.84
CA ARG A 487 -23.79 2.43 -24.36
C ARG A 487 -22.54 2.53 -23.51
N ARG A 488 -22.36 1.64 -22.51
CA ARG A 488 -21.21 1.59 -21.58
C ARG A 488 -21.02 2.87 -20.75
N ILE A 489 -22.10 3.59 -20.44
CA ILE A 489 -22.06 4.84 -19.67
C ILE A 489 -21.86 4.59 -18.16
N GLY A 490 -21.93 3.35 -17.72
CA GLY A 490 -21.75 3.02 -16.31
C GLY A 490 -22.11 1.59 -15.95
N THR A 491 -21.99 1.30 -14.68
CA THR A 491 -22.34 0.01 -14.07
C THR A 491 -23.12 0.22 -12.78
N PHE A 492 -24.03 -0.70 -12.50
CA PHE A 492 -24.66 -0.83 -11.19
C PHE A 492 -24.33 -2.22 -10.65
N SER A 493 -23.96 -2.35 -9.39
CA SER A 493 -23.76 -3.66 -8.76
C SER A 493 -24.42 -3.73 -7.39
N ILE A 494 -24.82 -4.96 -7.05
CA ILE A 494 -25.19 -5.34 -5.69
C ILE A 494 -24.18 -6.41 -5.29
N GLU A 495 -23.57 -6.24 -4.12
CA GLU A 495 -22.55 -7.14 -3.59
C GLU A 495 -22.97 -7.60 -2.20
N LEU A 496 -22.89 -8.88 -1.94
CA LEU A 496 -23.07 -9.50 -0.64
C LEU A 496 -21.73 -10.13 -0.25
N ARG A 497 -21.06 -9.52 0.70
CA ARG A 497 -19.79 -10.01 1.26
C ARG A 497 -20.09 -10.90 2.45
N ASN A 498 -19.21 -11.86 2.70
CA ASN A 498 -19.36 -12.85 3.74
C ASN A 498 -20.79 -13.41 3.82
N VAL A 499 -21.26 -14.02 2.72
CA VAL A 499 -22.65 -14.48 2.51
C VAL A 499 -23.17 -15.32 3.67
N PHE A 500 -22.30 -16.14 4.26
CA PHE A 500 -22.67 -17.07 5.33
C PHE A 500 -22.50 -16.50 6.73
N ASP A 501 -22.05 -15.24 6.85
CA ASP A 501 -21.81 -14.58 8.14
C ASP A 501 -20.81 -15.37 9.01
N GLU A 502 -19.73 -15.82 8.38
CA GLU A 502 -18.67 -16.57 9.05
C GLU A 502 -17.93 -15.68 10.03
N GLU A 503 -17.81 -16.12 11.26
CA GLU A 503 -17.04 -15.48 12.31
C GLU A 503 -15.65 -16.14 12.34
N PHE A 504 -14.58 -15.36 12.36
CA PHE A 504 -13.22 -15.87 12.31
C PHE A 504 -12.26 -14.96 13.10
N ASN A 505 -11.11 -15.52 13.49
CA ASN A 505 -10.00 -14.78 14.08
C ASN A 505 -8.88 -14.64 13.04
N TYR A 506 -8.55 -13.42 12.69
CA TYR A 506 -7.58 -13.13 11.65
C TYR A 506 -6.78 -11.88 11.97
N GLN A 507 -5.44 -11.98 11.90
CA GLN A 507 -4.57 -10.82 12.00
C GLN A 507 -4.35 -10.23 10.62
N GLU A 508 -4.99 -9.09 10.34
CA GLU A 508 -4.79 -8.37 9.10
C GLU A 508 -3.48 -7.55 9.15
N TYR A 509 -2.74 -7.57 8.04
CA TYR A 509 -1.53 -6.76 7.90
C TYR A 509 -1.80 -5.32 7.46
N ASP A 510 -2.92 -5.09 6.81
CA ASP A 510 -3.38 -3.78 6.32
C ASP A 510 -4.87 -3.62 6.66
N PRO A 511 -5.19 -3.07 7.84
CA PRO A 511 -6.57 -2.92 8.30
C PRO A 511 -7.45 -2.07 7.37
N LEU A 512 -6.84 -1.11 6.67
CA LEU A 512 -7.55 -0.25 5.71
C LEU A 512 -7.87 -0.98 4.39
N ASN A 513 -7.23 -2.12 4.10
CA ASN A 513 -7.44 -2.89 2.89
C ASN A 513 -7.64 -4.39 3.20
N SER A 514 -8.54 -4.69 4.11
CA SER A 514 -8.84 -6.08 4.49
C SER A 514 -9.27 -6.94 3.30
N VAL A 515 -8.71 -8.14 3.24
CA VAL A 515 -8.98 -9.11 2.16
C VAL A 515 -10.36 -9.75 2.30
N VAL A 516 -10.84 -9.91 3.52
CA VAL A 516 -12.11 -10.55 3.87
C VAL A 516 -12.94 -9.62 4.75
N SER A 517 -14.26 -9.70 4.62
CA SER A 517 -15.19 -8.95 5.46
C SER A 517 -15.43 -9.68 6.76
N GLU A 518 -15.23 -9.03 7.89
CA GLU A 518 -15.40 -9.60 9.24
C GLU A 518 -16.83 -10.06 9.50
N GLY A 519 -17.83 -9.42 8.90
CA GLY A 519 -19.24 -9.79 8.98
C GLY A 519 -19.94 -9.77 7.63
N ARG A 520 -21.18 -10.26 7.59
CA ARG A 520 -21.99 -10.15 6.38
C ARG A 520 -22.32 -8.69 6.08
N MET A 521 -22.12 -8.28 4.83
CA MET A 521 -22.36 -6.93 4.37
C MET A 521 -23.02 -6.90 3.00
N LEU A 522 -24.16 -6.22 2.89
CA LEU A 522 -24.83 -5.93 1.63
C LEU A 522 -24.45 -4.52 1.16
N LEU A 523 -23.92 -4.42 -0.04
CA LEU A 523 -23.49 -3.17 -0.68
C LEU A 523 -24.20 -2.99 -2.02
N ALA A 524 -24.55 -1.75 -2.35
CA ALA A 524 -24.95 -1.36 -3.69
C ALA A 524 -24.02 -0.26 -4.20
N LYS A 525 -23.48 -0.44 -5.40
CA LYS A 525 -22.53 0.50 -6.03
C LYS A 525 -23.03 0.93 -7.39
N PHE A 526 -22.93 2.22 -7.66
CA PHE A 526 -23.16 2.80 -8.97
C PHE A 526 -21.91 3.52 -9.46
N THR A 527 -21.54 3.31 -10.72
CA THR A 527 -20.42 4.01 -11.36
C THR A 527 -20.84 4.48 -12.73
N ALA A 528 -20.53 5.72 -13.08
CA ALA A 528 -20.78 6.31 -14.39
C ALA A 528 -19.55 7.06 -14.89
N ALA A 529 -19.30 6.99 -16.21
CA ALA A 529 -18.24 7.72 -16.88
C ALA A 529 -18.75 8.30 -18.21
N PHE A 530 -18.42 9.57 -18.49
CA PHE A 530 -18.90 10.33 -19.65
C PHE A 530 -17.74 11.03 -20.37
#